data_84ed2b93c76c76efff64665982915a37
#
_entry.id   84ed2b93c76c76efff64665982915a37
#
_cell.length_a   1.000
_cell.length_b   1.000
_cell.length_c   1.000
_cell.angle_alpha   90.00
_cell.angle_beta   90.00
_cell.angle_gamma   90.00
#
_symmetry.space_group_name_H-M   'P 1'
#
loop_
_entity.id
_entity.type
_entity.pdbx_description
1 polymer ?
#
loop_
_entity_poly.entity_id
_entity_poly.type
_entity_poly.pdbx_seq_one_letter_code
_entity_poly.pdbx_strand_id
1 'polypeptide(L)'
;YVYLPLYVLVGQPALYTMILFTLLAVAMYIYTRNREKKQITTTSSPLEAATRTTDNARWIIISKEVWWDEKNHIIKKGETSMILTGESLKFFKLFLENKSFFLSYKTIYESYGLKDEAPEFKDRIYQSIKLLRKDLIGFGITIRSVRGRGYELIFQ
;
A
#
# COMPACT_ATOMS: atom_id res chain seq x y z
N TYR A 1 52.68 -41.42 -10.54
CA TYR A 1 51.27 -41.52 -10.91
C TYR A 1 50.46 -40.83 -9.80
N VAL A 2 49.96 -39.64 -10.07
CA VAL A 2 49.09 -38.91 -9.15
C VAL A 2 47.66 -39.34 -9.44
N TYR A 3 47.05 -40.13 -8.56
CA TYR A 3 45.63 -40.44 -8.61
C TYR A 3 44.82 -39.21 -8.18
N LEU A 4 44.29 -38.44 -9.09
CA LEU A 4 43.25 -37.46 -8.79
C LEU A 4 41.99 -38.23 -8.41
N PRO A 5 41.43 -37.99 -7.22
CA PRO A 5 40.27 -38.75 -6.75
C PRO A 5 39.04 -38.43 -7.61
N LEU A 6 38.46 -39.47 -8.19
CA LEU A 6 37.35 -39.47 -9.16
C LEU A 6 36.09 -38.73 -8.64
N TYR A 7 35.95 -38.58 -7.29
CA TYR A 7 34.81 -37.91 -6.65
C TYR A 7 34.82 -36.39 -6.81
N VAL A 8 35.95 -35.77 -7.15
CA VAL A 8 36.03 -34.33 -7.44
C VAL A 8 35.34 -33.98 -8.78
N LEU A 9 35.31 -34.93 -9.72
CA LEU A 9 34.74 -34.70 -11.04
C LEU A 9 33.23 -34.94 -11.10
N VAL A 10 32.67 -35.78 -10.20
CA VAL A 10 31.24 -36.15 -10.20
C VAL A 10 30.41 -35.17 -9.34
N GLY A 11 31.02 -34.50 -8.37
CA GLY A 11 30.29 -33.56 -7.50
C GLY A 11 29.97 -32.20 -8.11
N GLN A 12 30.75 -31.77 -9.10
CA GLN A 12 30.56 -30.44 -9.72
C GLN A 12 29.22 -30.27 -10.47
N PRO A 13 28.75 -31.18 -11.30
CA PRO A 13 27.48 -30.99 -12.02
C PRO A 13 26.27 -30.98 -11.08
N ALA A 14 26.32 -31.72 -9.96
CA ALA A 14 25.23 -31.73 -8.98
C ALA A 14 25.08 -30.40 -8.24
N LEU A 15 26.18 -29.73 -7.91
CA LEU A 15 26.16 -28.39 -7.30
C LEU A 15 25.60 -27.34 -8.26
N TYR A 16 25.99 -27.37 -9.53
CA TYR A 16 25.46 -26.45 -10.54
C TYR A 16 23.97 -26.64 -10.78
N THR A 17 23.48 -27.88 -10.80
CA THR A 17 22.04 -28.15 -10.93
C THR A 17 21.25 -27.65 -9.72
N MET A 18 21.75 -27.83 -8.49
CA MET A 18 21.09 -27.28 -7.29
C MET A 18 21.05 -25.75 -7.29
N ILE A 19 22.13 -25.10 -7.68
CA ILE A 19 22.17 -23.62 -7.77
C ILE A 19 21.18 -23.14 -8.85
N LEU A 20 21.12 -23.81 -9.99
CA LEU A 20 20.19 -23.47 -11.07
C LEU A 20 18.74 -23.62 -10.62
N PHE A 21 18.39 -24.71 -9.91
CA PHE A 21 17.03 -24.91 -9.36
C PHE A 21 16.65 -23.87 -8.34
N THR A 22 17.56 -23.48 -7.46
CA THR A 22 17.29 -22.43 -6.45
C THR A 22 17.09 -21.07 -7.11
N LEU A 23 17.87 -20.70 -8.11
CA LEU A 23 17.69 -19.45 -8.87
C LEU A 23 16.35 -19.45 -9.63
N LEU A 24 15.97 -20.58 -10.21
CA LEU A 24 14.70 -20.70 -10.93
C LEU A 24 13.51 -20.63 -9.98
N ALA A 25 13.59 -21.23 -8.80
CA ALA A 25 12.57 -21.12 -7.77
C ALA A 25 12.42 -19.68 -7.25
N VAL A 26 13.52 -18.96 -7.03
CA VAL A 26 13.51 -17.55 -6.62
C VAL A 26 12.92 -16.67 -7.73
N ALA A 27 13.30 -16.91 -8.98
CA ALA A 27 12.76 -16.19 -10.14
C ALA A 27 11.24 -16.42 -10.28
N MET A 28 10.77 -17.66 -10.13
CA MET A 28 9.34 -17.99 -10.14
C MET A 28 8.60 -17.34 -8.97
N TYR A 29 9.19 -17.34 -7.77
CA TYR A 29 8.61 -16.66 -6.62
C TYR A 29 8.47 -15.16 -6.83
N ILE A 30 9.50 -14.50 -7.37
CA ILE A 30 9.44 -13.07 -7.71
C ILE A 30 8.42 -12.82 -8.82
N TYR A 31 8.37 -13.69 -9.83
CA TYR A 31 7.41 -13.58 -10.93
C TYR A 31 5.95 -13.71 -10.45
N THR A 32 5.65 -14.72 -9.64
CA THR A 32 4.30 -14.92 -9.07
C THR A 32 3.91 -13.75 -8.17
N ARG A 33 4.80 -13.31 -7.30
CA ARG A 33 4.55 -12.14 -6.41
C ARG A 33 4.33 -10.84 -7.20
N ASN A 34 5.05 -10.65 -8.32
CA ASN A 34 4.83 -9.50 -9.19
C ASN A 34 3.54 -9.64 -10.04
N ARG A 35 3.14 -10.86 -10.35
CA ARG A 35 1.90 -11.14 -11.07
C ARG A 35 0.68 -10.88 -10.21
N GLU A 36 0.73 -11.26 -8.94
CA GLU A 36 -0.35 -10.94 -7.97
C GLU A 36 -0.52 -9.42 -7.82
N LYS A 37 0.58 -8.66 -7.79
CA LYS A 37 0.52 -7.19 -7.78
C LYS A 37 -0.05 -6.60 -9.09
N LYS A 38 0.14 -7.26 -10.23
CA LYS A 38 -0.42 -6.83 -11.52
C LYS A 38 -1.85 -7.32 -11.77
N GLN A 39 -2.27 -8.44 -11.18
CA GLN A 39 -3.64 -8.95 -11.36
C GLN A 39 -4.69 -8.16 -10.57
N ILE A 40 -4.29 -7.40 -9.56
CA ILE A 40 -5.19 -6.45 -8.89
C ILE A 40 -5.52 -5.26 -9.82
N THR A 41 -4.76 -5.08 -10.92
CA THR A 41 -4.94 -3.94 -11.84
C THR A 41 -5.58 -4.32 -13.19
N THR A 42 -5.83 -5.59 -13.50
CA THR A 42 -6.23 -5.94 -14.88
C THR A 42 -7.17 -7.15 -14.98
N THR A 43 -8.20 -7.29 -14.15
CA THR A 43 -9.29 -8.21 -14.51
C THR A 43 -10.56 -7.88 -13.76
N SER A 44 -11.21 -6.87 -14.19
CA SER A 44 -12.67 -6.77 -14.38
C SER A 44 -12.92 -5.46 -15.10
N SER A 45 -13.59 -5.54 -16.24
CA SER A 45 -14.13 -4.37 -16.93
C SER A 45 -14.92 -3.56 -15.88
N PRO A 46 -14.59 -2.28 -15.64
CA PRO A 46 -15.20 -1.50 -14.56
C PRO A 46 -16.71 -1.31 -14.75
N LEU A 47 -17.21 -1.61 -15.94
CA LEU A 47 -18.60 -1.34 -16.31
C LEU A 47 -19.59 -2.38 -15.76
N GLU A 48 -19.18 -3.64 -15.58
CA GLU A 48 -20.10 -4.68 -15.07
C GLU A 48 -20.11 -4.79 -13.54
N ALA A 49 -19.02 -4.45 -12.86
CA ALA A 49 -18.98 -4.42 -11.40
C ALA A 49 -19.68 -3.18 -10.83
N ALA A 50 -19.67 -2.05 -11.57
CA ALA A 50 -20.34 -0.81 -11.15
C ALA A 50 -21.88 -0.92 -11.19
N THR A 51 -22.45 -1.85 -11.96
CA THR A 51 -23.93 -1.97 -12.13
C THR A 51 -24.57 -2.87 -11.08
N ARG A 52 -23.81 -3.63 -10.28
CA ARG A 52 -24.37 -4.58 -9.29
C ARG A 52 -24.27 -4.17 -7.82
N THR A 53 -23.71 -3.02 -7.49
CA THR A 53 -23.55 -2.62 -6.08
C THR A 53 -24.15 -1.25 -5.76
N THR A 54 -25.17 -0.81 -6.50
CA THR A 54 -25.72 0.55 -6.37
C THR A 54 -26.69 0.73 -5.19
N ASP A 55 -26.98 -0.29 -4.40
CA ASP A 55 -28.08 -0.16 -3.42
C ASP A 55 -27.66 0.23 -1.99
N ASN A 56 -26.37 0.35 -1.64
CA ASN A 56 -26.00 0.76 -0.29
C ASN A 56 -24.65 1.46 -0.14
N ALA A 57 -24.02 1.96 -1.21
CA ALA A 57 -22.80 2.73 -1.11
C ALA A 57 -23.12 4.18 -0.68
N ARG A 58 -22.78 4.53 0.55
CA ARG A 58 -22.89 5.92 1.02
C ARG A 58 -21.67 6.71 0.58
N TRP A 59 -21.75 7.29 -0.61
CA TRP A 59 -20.69 8.14 -1.13
C TRP A 59 -20.64 9.49 -0.40
N ILE A 60 -19.48 9.81 0.13
CA ILE A 60 -19.17 11.08 0.77
C ILE A 60 -18.34 11.90 -0.22
N ILE A 61 -18.80 13.12 -0.55
CA ILE A 61 -18.04 14.05 -1.38
C ILE A 61 -16.97 14.68 -0.51
N ILE A 62 -15.70 14.41 -0.82
CA ILE A 62 -14.56 14.98 -0.09
C ILE A 62 -14.11 16.30 -0.75
N SER A 63 -14.15 16.35 -2.09
CA SER A 63 -13.78 17.51 -2.90
C SER A 63 -14.64 17.52 -4.17
N LYS A 64 -14.52 18.55 -5.02
CA LYS A 64 -15.34 18.73 -6.22
C LYS A 64 -15.46 17.49 -7.11
N GLU A 65 -14.41 16.66 -7.15
CA GLU A 65 -14.35 15.50 -8.05
C GLU A 65 -13.97 14.21 -7.32
N VAL A 66 -13.77 14.26 -6.00
CA VAL A 66 -13.30 13.12 -5.23
C VAL A 66 -14.41 12.61 -4.32
N TRP A 67 -14.69 11.34 -4.47
CA TRP A 67 -15.73 10.62 -3.76
C TRP A 67 -15.12 9.54 -2.89
N TRP A 68 -15.69 9.32 -1.73
CA TRP A 68 -15.30 8.29 -0.78
C TRP A 68 -16.46 7.38 -0.43
N ASP A 69 -16.28 6.08 -0.59
CA ASP A 69 -17.18 5.06 -0.09
C ASP A 69 -16.61 4.49 1.21
N GLU A 70 -17.20 4.89 2.31
CA GLU A 70 -16.74 4.47 3.64
C GLU A 70 -16.91 2.98 3.89
N LYS A 71 -17.95 2.37 3.31
CA LYS A 71 -18.26 0.95 3.50
C LYS A 71 -17.27 0.05 2.77
N ASN A 72 -16.97 0.38 1.52
CA ASN A 72 -16.08 -0.41 0.68
C ASN A 72 -14.64 0.09 0.67
N HIS A 73 -14.37 1.20 1.38
CA HIS A 73 -13.06 1.84 1.47
C HIS A 73 -12.49 2.25 0.10
N ILE A 74 -13.39 2.71 -0.79
CA ILE A 74 -13.05 3.11 -2.15
C ILE A 74 -12.97 4.63 -2.25
N ILE A 75 -11.87 5.14 -2.77
CA ILE A 75 -11.74 6.52 -3.24
C ILE A 75 -11.89 6.55 -4.75
N LYS A 76 -12.65 7.54 -5.27
CA LYS A 76 -12.92 7.67 -6.70
C LYS A 76 -12.76 9.12 -7.14
N LYS A 77 -12.14 9.33 -8.32
CA LYS A 77 -12.08 10.60 -9.04
C LYS A 77 -12.24 10.35 -10.53
N GLY A 78 -13.36 10.80 -11.12
CA GLY A 78 -13.71 10.47 -12.50
C GLY A 78 -13.78 8.96 -12.72
N GLU A 79 -13.02 8.46 -13.69
CA GLU A 79 -12.93 7.02 -14.01
C GLU A 79 -11.92 6.27 -13.12
N THR A 80 -11.09 6.98 -12.36
CA THR A 80 -10.07 6.38 -11.51
C THR A 80 -10.66 6.02 -10.16
N SER A 81 -10.47 4.78 -9.71
CA SER A 81 -10.85 4.34 -8.38
C SER A 81 -9.77 3.47 -7.75
N MET A 82 -9.70 3.48 -6.42
CA MET A 82 -8.76 2.68 -5.66
C MET A 82 -9.34 2.29 -4.31
N ILE A 83 -9.05 1.08 -3.86
CA ILE A 83 -9.38 0.61 -2.52
C ILE A 83 -8.21 0.94 -1.60
N LEU A 84 -8.49 1.68 -0.52
CA LEU A 84 -7.52 1.91 0.54
C LEU A 84 -7.55 0.76 1.54
N THR A 85 -6.38 0.28 1.96
CA THR A 85 -6.23 -0.83 2.90
C THR A 85 -5.18 -0.55 3.97
N GLY A 86 -5.20 -1.31 5.06
CA GLY A 86 -4.17 -1.27 6.09
C GLY A 86 -3.97 0.11 6.72
N GLU A 87 -2.72 0.51 6.87
CA GLU A 87 -2.34 1.78 7.49
C GLU A 87 -2.79 3.00 6.66
N SER A 88 -2.76 2.91 5.31
CA SER A 88 -3.26 3.98 4.44
C SER A 88 -4.73 4.28 4.71
N LEU A 89 -5.56 3.24 4.85
CA LEU A 89 -6.97 3.39 5.20
C LEU A 89 -7.16 4.01 6.58
N LYS A 90 -6.40 3.54 7.58
CA LYS A 90 -6.47 4.05 8.95
C LYS A 90 -6.18 5.55 8.98
N PHE A 91 -5.06 5.99 8.39
CA PHE A 91 -4.71 7.41 8.36
C PHE A 91 -5.70 8.24 7.55
N PHE A 92 -6.20 7.72 6.43
CA PHE A 92 -7.18 8.43 5.62
C PHE A 92 -8.48 8.68 6.40
N LYS A 93 -9.00 7.68 7.12
CA LYS A 93 -10.16 7.84 8.00
C LYS A 93 -9.91 8.88 9.08
N LEU A 94 -8.75 8.84 9.75
CA LEU A 94 -8.39 9.83 10.76
C LEU A 94 -8.38 11.27 10.21
N PHE A 95 -7.93 11.47 8.96
CA PHE A 95 -8.02 12.78 8.31
C PHE A 95 -9.47 13.20 8.07
N LEU A 96 -10.34 12.29 7.64
CA LEU A 96 -11.75 12.59 7.36
C LEU A 96 -12.57 12.86 8.63
N GLU A 97 -12.24 12.22 9.74
CA GLU A 97 -12.86 12.45 11.03
C GLU A 97 -12.58 13.86 11.57
N ASN A 98 -11.45 14.45 11.17
CA ASN A 98 -11.08 15.80 11.55
C ASN A 98 -11.62 16.82 10.54
N LYS A 99 -12.54 17.70 10.98
CA LYS A 99 -13.16 18.73 10.14
C LYS A 99 -12.16 19.66 9.42
N SER A 100 -10.97 19.84 9.99
CA SER A 100 -9.90 20.65 9.42
C SER A 100 -8.97 19.89 8.48
N PHE A 101 -9.18 18.58 8.30
CA PHE A 101 -8.26 17.70 7.58
C PHE A 101 -6.81 17.77 8.08
N PHE A 102 -6.65 18.19 9.32
CA PHE A 102 -5.35 18.27 10.01
C PHE A 102 -5.26 17.17 11.05
N LEU A 103 -4.18 16.42 11.02
CA LEU A 103 -3.92 15.32 11.91
C LEU A 103 -2.68 15.62 12.76
N SER A 104 -2.90 15.93 14.04
CA SER A 104 -1.81 16.22 14.97
C SER A 104 -1.05 14.94 15.33
N TYR A 105 0.24 15.08 15.68
CA TYR A 105 0.99 13.93 16.23
C TYR A 105 0.30 13.32 17.44
N LYS A 106 -0.24 14.15 18.33
CA LYS A 106 -1.00 13.68 19.51
C LYS A 106 -2.15 12.76 19.10
N THR A 107 -3.00 13.20 18.18
CA THR A 107 -4.12 12.38 17.67
C THR A 107 -3.64 11.08 17.03
N ILE A 108 -2.51 11.11 16.31
CA ILE A 108 -1.92 9.91 15.73
C ILE A 108 -1.50 8.95 16.86
N TYR A 109 -0.74 9.40 17.86
CA TYR A 109 -0.31 8.54 18.97
C TYR A 109 -1.50 7.97 19.73
N GLU A 110 -2.51 8.79 20.04
CA GLU A 110 -3.75 8.35 20.68
C GLU A 110 -4.46 7.25 19.90
N SER A 111 -4.47 7.32 18.55
CA SER A 111 -5.07 6.30 17.70
C SER A 111 -4.35 4.94 17.75
N TYR A 112 -3.12 4.93 18.25
CA TYR A 112 -2.35 3.71 18.54
C TYR A 112 -2.37 3.30 20.02
N GLY A 113 -3.17 3.99 20.85
CA GLY A 113 -3.24 3.74 22.29
C GLY A 113 -2.03 4.25 23.07
N LEU A 114 -1.23 5.13 22.48
CA LEU A 114 -0.05 5.71 23.10
C LEU A 114 -0.41 7.05 23.75
N LYS A 115 0.00 7.25 25.01
CA LYS A 115 -0.26 8.51 25.73
C LYS A 115 0.76 9.59 25.40
N ASP A 116 1.99 9.19 25.11
CA ASP A 116 3.13 10.07 24.88
C ASP A 116 3.80 9.77 23.55
N GLU A 117 4.67 10.69 23.09
CA GLU A 117 5.49 10.47 21.91
C GLU A 117 6.44 9.29 22.11
N ALA A 118 6.28 8.25 21.30
CA ALA A 118 7.17 7.11 21.25
C ALA A 118 8.11 7.27 20.03
N PRO A 119 9.42 7.49 20.23
CA PRO A 119 10.37 7.73 19.13
C PRO A 119 10.36 6.62 18.08
N GLU A 120 10.22 5.37 18.51
CA GLU A 120 10.16 4.19 17.65
C GLU A 120 8.95 4.19 16.71
N PHE A 121 7.89 4.90 17.07
CA PHE A 121 6.70 5.06 16.23
C PHE A 121 6.84 6.12 15.14
N LYS A 122 7.77 7.07 15.28
CA LYS A 122 7.95 8.16 14.29
C LYS A 122 8.24 7.63 12.90
N ASP A 123 9.13 6.65 12.78
CA ASP A 123 9.48 6.05 11.50
C ASP A 123 8.30 5.30 10.89
N ARG A 124 7.53 4.58 11.69
CA ARG A 124 6.32 3.88 11.25
C ARG A 124 5.28 4.87 10.71
N ILE A 125 5.00 5.95 11.46
CA ILE A 125 4.10 7.02 11.03
C ILE A 125 4.57 7.62 9.71
N TYR A 126 5.86 7.94 9.61
CA TYR A 126 6.45 8.51 8.40
C TYR A 126 6.27 7.59 7.18
N GLN A 127 6.55 6.29 7.33
CA GLN A 127 6.37 5.32 6.25
C GLN A 127 4.89 5.18 5.85
N SER A 128 3.98 5.14 6.81
CA SER A 128 2.55 5.05 6.54
C SER A 128 2.03 6.29 5.80
N ILE A 129 2.44 7.49 6.20
CA ILE A 129 2.11 8.73 5.50
C ILE A 129 2.72 8.78 4.10
N LYS A 130 3.94 8.27 3.93
CA LYS A 130 4.60 8.17 2.62
C LYS A 130 3.83 7.25 1.68
N LEU A 131 3.36 6.11 2.17
CA LEU A 131 2.51 5.20 1.38
C LEU A 131 1.20 5.86 1.00
N LEU A 132 0.50 6.47 1.97
CA LEU A 132 -0.76 7.17 1.71
C LEU A 132 -0.59 8.32 0.71
N ARG A 133 0.50 9.08 0.76
CA ARG A 133 0.81 10.11 -0.26
C ARG A 133 0.88 9.51 -1.66
N LYS A 134 1.56 8.37 -1.80
CA LYS A 134 1.68 7.67 -3.08
C LYS A 134 0.33 7.20 -3.59
N ASP A 135 -0.50 6.68 -2.70
CA ASP A 135 -1.84 6.20 -3.03
C ASP A 135 -2.75 7.34 -3.49
N LEU A 136 -2.66 8.52 -2.87
CA LEU A 136 -3.55 9.65 -3.11
C LEU A 136 -3.14 10.57 -4.28
N ILE A 137 -1.93 10.43 -4.84
CA ILE A 137 -1.40 11.36 -5.84
C ILE A 137 -2.27 11.43 -7.10
N GLY A 138 -2.86 10.30 -7.51
CA GLY A 138 -3.74 10.22 -8.69
C GLY A 138 -5.11 10.88 -8.48
N PHE A 139 -5.47 11.19 -7.25
CA PHE A 139 -6.77 11.77 -6.88
C PHE A 139 -6.71 13.29 -6.66
N GLY A 140 -5.55 13.92 -6.87
CA GLY A 140 -5.38 15.35 -6.60
C GLY A 140 -5.42 15.69 -5.11
N ILE A 141 -5.06 14.73 -4.26
CA ILE A 141 -4.96 14.90 -2.82
C ILE A 141 -3.50 14.84 -2.42
N THR A 142 -3.05 15.83 -1.67
CA THR A 142 -1.68 15.95 -1.20
C THR A 142 -1.65 16.00 0.33
N ILE A 143 -0.66 15.35 0.95
CA ILE A 143 -0.46 15.43 2.39
C ILE A 143 0.78 16.28 2.66
N ARG A 144 0.58 17.42 3.31
CA ARG A 144 1.65 18.34 3.73
C ARG A 144 2.07 18.03 5.16
N SER A 145 3.38 18.02 5.42
CA SER A 145 3.91 17.98 6.78
C SER A 145 3.91 19.38 7.38
N VAL A 146 3.35 19.53 8.56
CA VAL A 146 3.38 20.78 9.34
C VAL A 146 4.39 20.57 10.46
N ARG A 147 5.52 21.28 10.37
CA ARG A 147 6.68 21.11 11.26
C ARG A 147 6.27 21.16 12.74
N GLY A 148 6.64 20.13 13.49
CA GLY A 148 6.37 20.02 14.94
C GLY A 148 4.90 19.83 15.32
N ARG A 149 3.97 19.78 14.38
CA ARG A 149 2.52 19.71 14.68
C ARG A 149 1.83 18.46 14.14
N GLY A 150 2.16 18.00 12.93
CA GLY A 150 1.51 16.86 12.31
C GLY A 150 1.45 16.94 10.79
N TYR A 151 0.32 16.51 10.24
CA TYR A 151 0.09 16.44 8.80
C TYR A 151 -1.25 17.07 8.43
N GLU A 152 -1.32 17.62 7.22
CA GLU A 152 -2.52 18.25 6.69
C GLU A 152 -2.83 17.69 5.31
N LEU A 153 -4.10 17.36 5.06
CA LEU A 153 -4.59 16.87 3.78
C LEU A 153 -5.09 18.07 2.98
N ILE A 154 -4.59 18.22 1.75
CA ILE A 154 -4.88 19.34 0.85
C ILE A 154 -5.49 18.80 -0.43
N PHE A 155 -6.58 19.38 -0.87
CA PHE A 155 -7.24 19.10 -2.16
C PHE A 155 -6.77 20.09 -3.21
N GLN A 156 -6.42 19.58 -4.41
CA GLN A 156 -6.02 20.36 -5.56
C GLN A 156 -7.16 20.43 -6.59
#